data_22d86e8e6fa68f96c59a103b870e547d
#
_entry.id   22d86e8e6fa68f96c59a103b870e547d
#
_cell.length_a   1.000
_cell.length_b   1.000
_cell.length_c   1.000
_cell.angle_alpha   90.00
_cell.angle_beta   90.00
_cell.angle_gamma   90.00
#
_symmetry.space_group_name_H-M   'P 1'
#
loop_
_entity.id
_entity.type
_entity.pdbx_description
1 polymer ?
#
loop_
_entity_poly.entity_id
_entity_poly.type
_entity_poly.pdbx_seq_one_letter_code
_entity_poly.pdbx_strand_id
1 'polypeptide(L)'
;SNSLKAERLDSASGLLKEEMRRMGSRLLTAAEETRVAAGGALAVDRDAFSAAVTRMVEQCENITVYREQVETIDESAPILVATGPLTDGALADEIGRLTGDERLHFYDAVAPIVTAESLDYGKVFAASRYDRGEADYLNCPFNKAEYEAFHAALAAAERAPLHDFDTGAEQSTKPDPDAHGKKADTVTVYEGCMPIEIMAARGADTMRFGPLRPVGLVDP
;
A
#
# COMPACT_ATOMS: atom_id res chain seq x y z
N SER A 1 3.42 -3.43 -0.02
CA SER A 1 4.46 -2.50 -0.51
C SER A 1 5.73 -2.66 0.31
N ASN A 2 6.86 -2.61 -0.35
CA ASN A 2 8.18 -2.63 0.29
C ASN A 2 8.77 -1.21 0.49
N SER A 3 8.01 -0.17 0.19
CA SER A 3 8.42 1.22 0.36
C SER A 3 7.97 1.78 1.71
N LEU A 4 8.93 2.31 2.46
CA LEU A 4 8.72 3.03 3.72
C LEU A 4 8.61 4.55 3.51
N LYS A 5 8.24 4.98 2.31
CA LYS A 5 8.02 6.39 1.93
C LYS A 5 9.31 7.21 1.86
N ALA A 6 9.18 8.51 1.56
CA ALA A 6 10.28 9.44 1.38
C ALA A 6 11.17 9.59 2.63
N GLU A 7 12.46 9.91 2.41
CA GLU A 7 13.45 10.14 3.46
C GLU A 7 13.78 11.63 3.68
N ARG A 8 13.27 12.51 2.82
CA ARG A 8 13.53 13.94 2.93
C ARG A 8 12.96 14.49 4.23
N LEU A 9 13.75 15.30 4.94
CA LEU A 9 13.37 15.91 6.23
C LEU A 9 12.22 16.93 6.13
N ASP A 10 11.96 17.45 4.94
CA ASP A 10 10.82 18.31 4.65
C ASP A 10 9.50 17.56 4.40
N SER A 11 9.51 16.24 4.55
CA SER A 11 8.34 15.39 4.51
C SER A 11 8.06 14.77 5.87
N ALA A 12 6.78 14.58 6.21
CA ALA A 12 6.38 13.96 7.47
C ALA A 12 7.02 12.57 7.66
N SER A 13 7.07 11.76 6.59
CA SER A 13 7.67 10.43 6.64
C SER A 13 9.19 10.45 6.82
N GLY A 14 9.88 11.45 6.26
CA GLY A 14 11.33 11.62 6.46
C GLY A 14 11.65 12.13 7.85
N LEU A 15 10.87 13.10 8.35
CA LEU A 15 11.03 13.60 9.71
C LEU A 15 10.81 12.47 10.73
N LEU A 16 9.76 11.66 10.58
CA LEU A 16 9.52 10.51 11.46
C LEU A 16 10.71 9.54 11.47
N LYS A 17 11.30 9.24 10.31
CA LYS A 17 12.48 8.37 10.24
C LYS A 17 13.70 8.97 10.98
N GLU A 18 13.88 10.28 10.89
CA GLU A 18 14.95 10.95 11.63
C GLU A 18 14.70 10.88 13.13
N GLU A 19 13.48 11.07 13.59
CA GLU A 19 13.11 10.89 15.00
C GLU A 19 13.36 9.45 15.46
N MET A 20 12.93 8.46 14.68
CA MET A 20 13.19 7.04 14.95
C MET A 20 14.70 6.73 15.00
N ARG A 21 15.50 7.33 14.12
CA ARG A 21 16.95 7.16 14.10
C ARG A 21 17.58 7.71 15.40
N ARG A 22 17.16 8.89 15.83
CA ARG A 22 17.62 9.50 17.09
C ARG A 22 17.22 8.71 18.32
N MET A 23 16.10 8.02 18.26
CA MET A 23 15.64 7.10 19.32
C MET A 23 16.33 5.73 19.28
N GLY A 24 17.22 5.48 18.32
CA GLY A 24 17.90 4.19 18.19
C GLY A 24 16.98 3.06 17.72
N SER A 25 16.00 3.37 16.85
CA SER A 25 15.04 2.37 16.35
C SER A 25 15.72 1.22 15.63
N ARG A 26 15.66 0.04 16.20
CA ARG A 26 16.18 -1.20 15.62
C ARG A 26 15.45 -1.56 14.31
N LEU A 27 14.16 -1.23 14.21
CA LEU A 27 13.38 -1.45 12.98
C LEU A 27 13.93 -0.62 11.82
N LEU A 28 14.27 0.65 12.08
CA LEU A 28 14.86 1.50 11.04
C LEU A 28 16.26 1.01 10.63
N THR A 29 17.06 0.54 11.58
CA THR A 29 18.35 -0.08 11.27
C THR A 29 18.18 -1.27 10.34
N ALA A 30 17.27 -2.19 10.64
CA ALA A 30 16.97 -3.32 9.77
C ALA A 30 16.49 -2.90 8.37
N ALA A 31 15.72 -1.81 8.28
CA ALA A 31 15.28 -1.27 7.00
C ALA A 31 16.44 -0.68 6.17
N GLU A 32 17.38 0.01 6.83
CA GLU A 32 18.57 0.57 6.18
C GLU A 32 19.54 -0.51 5.70
N GLU A 33 19.70 -1.60 6.47
CA GLU A 33 20.53 -2.75 6.11
C GLU A 33 19.99 -3.56 4.92
N THR A 34 18.67 -3.52 4.71
CA THR A 34 17.98 -4.27 3.65
C THR A 34 17.47 -3.39 2.54
N ARG A 35 18.01 -2.18 2.44
CA ARG A 35 17.63 -1.17 1.44
C ARG A 35 17.82 -1.68 0.01
N VAL A 36 16.86 -1.31 -0.85
CA VAL A 36 16.96 -1.42 -2.31
C VAL A 36 16.78 -0.04 -2.94
N ALA A 37 17.28 0.11 -4.18
CA ALA A 37 17.15 1.36 -4.93
C ALA A 37 15.69 1.73 -5.17
N ALA A 38 15.31 2.97 -4.81
CA ALA A 38 13.94 3.48 -4.94
C ALA A 38 13.89 5.02 -4.98
N GLY A 39 14.83 5.66 -5.65
CA GLY A 39 14.94 7.12 -5.75
C GLY A 39 15.03 7.77 -4.37
N GLY A 40 14.18 8.76 -4.10
CA GLY A 40 14.16 9.46 -2.81
C GLY A 40 13.38 8.78 -1.68
N ALA A 41 13.04 7.49 -1.82
CA ALA A 41 12.33 6.72 -0.81
C ALA A 41 13.21 5.66 -0.16
N LEU A 42 12.94 5.33 1.09
CA LEU A 42 13.47 4.13 1.72
C LEU A 42 12.62 2.94 1.29
N ALA A 43 13.15 2.08 0.45
CA ALA A 43 12.56 0.79 0.11
C ALA A 43 13.47 -0.34 0.57
N VAL A 44 12.88 -1.50 0.83
CA VAL A 44 13.58 -2.67 1.37
C VAL A 44 13.33 -3.91 0.54
N ASP A 45 14.29 -4.81 0.50
CA ASP A 45 14.04 -6.19 0.13
C ASP A 45 13.10 -6.82 1.16
N ARG A 46 11.95 -7.32 0.71
CA ARG A 46 10.89 -7.80 1.61
C ARG A 46 11.32 -8.98 2.46
N ASP A 47 11.98 -9.94 1.83
CA ASP A 47 12.35 -11.19 2.48
C ASP A 47 13.52 -10.96 3.44
N ALA A 48 14.51 -10.18 3.01
CA ALA A 48 15.64 -9.82 3.85
C ALA A 48 15.20 -8.98 5.07
N PHE A 49 14.31 -8.01 4.87
CA PHE A 49 13.77 -7.17 5.94
C PHE A 49 12.95 -7.99 6.94
N SER A 50 12.03 -8.82 6.44
CA SER A 50 11.23 -9.72 7.28
C SER A 50 12.12 -10.65 8.11
N ALA A 51 13.12 -11.26 7.48
CA ALA A 51 14.06 -12.13 8.17
C ALA A 51 14.90 -11.38 9.22
N ALA A 52 15.35 -10.15 8.93
CA ALA A 52 16.11 -9.33 9.87
C ALA A 52 15.28 -8.98 11.11
N VAL A 53 14.03 -8.53 10.91
CA VAL A 53 13.12 -8.17 12.00
C VAL A 53 12.74 -9.41 12.82
N THR A 54 12.46 -10.54 12.18
CA THR A 54 12.14 -11.80 12.88
C THR A 54 13.30 -12.23 13.78
N ARG A 55 14.53 -12.27 13.27
CA ARG A 55 15.72 -12.59 14.09
C ARG A 55 15.88 -11.62 15.27
N MET A 56 15.65 -10.33 15.03
CA MET A 56 15.75 -9.31 16.06
C MET A 56 14.77 -9.51 17.21
N VAL A 57 13.54 -9.94 16.90
CA VAL A 57 12.51 -10.27 17.89
C VAL A 57 12.88 -11.56 18.64
N GLU A 58 13.22 -12.63 17.90
CA GLU A 58 13.53 -13.94 18.47
C GLU A 58 14.79 -13.96 19.34
N GLN A 59 15.75 -13.07 19.09
CA GLN A 59 16.98 -12.91 19.88
C GLN A 59 16.81 -12.01 21.11
N CYS A 60 15.64 -11.41 21.31
CA CYS A 60 15.39 -10.56 22.46
C CYS A 60 14.94 -11.40 23.66
N GLU A 61 15.77 -11.47 24.70
CA GLU A 61 15.50 -12.27 25.90
C GLU A 61 14.20 -11.88 26.65
N ASN A 62 13.74 -10.64 26.44
CA ASN A 62 12.53 -10.12 27.09
C ASN A 62 11.27 -10.32 26.25
N ILE A 63 11.35 -11.02 25.09
CA ILE A 63 10.22 -11.27 24.21
C ILE A 63 9.97 -12.78 24.14
N THR A 64 8.76 -13.19 24.42
CA THR A 64 8.30 -14.56 24.16
C THR A 64 7.32 -14.52 23.00
N VAL A 65 7.62 -15.25 21.93
CA VAL A 65 6.78 -15.30 20.73
C VAL A 65 5.86 -16.51 20.81
N TYR A 66 4.55 -16.27 20.85
CA TYR A 66 3.53 -17.28 20.71
C TYR A 66 3.00 -17.30 19.29
N ARG A 67 3.01 -18.47 18.61
CA ARG A 67 2.52 -18.63 17.23
C ARG A 67 1.16 -19.32 17.28
N GLU A 68 0.16 -18.55 17.67
CA GLU A 68 -1.21 -19.02 17.82
C GLU A 68 -2.19 -17.96 17.25
N GLN A 69 -3.38 -18.41 16.91
CA GLN A 69 -4.47 -17.53 16.52
C GLN A 69 -5.09 -16.90 17.77
N VAL A 70 -5.17 -15.56 17.79
CA VAL A 70 -5.82 -14.79 18.86
C VAL A 70 -7.20 -14.37 18.36
N GLU A 71 -8.24 -14.78 19.07
CA GLU A 71 -9.63 -14.50 18.72
C GLU A 71 -10.31 -13.56 19.72
N THR A 72 -9.75 -13.47 20.95
CA THR A 72 -10.29 -12.65 22.03
C THR A 72 -9.18 -11.80 22.64
N ILE A 73 -9.57 -10.65 23.22
CA ILE A 73 -8.65 -9.71 23.85
C ILE A 73 -8.79 -9.84 25.37
N ASP A 74 -7.70 -10.19 26.06
CA ASP A 74 -7.67 -10.25 27.53
C ASP A 74 -7.51 -8.84 28.11
N GLU A 75 -8.59 -8.29 28.64
CA GLU A 75 -8.62 -6.95 29.23
C GLU A 75 -7.97 -6.86 30.62
N SER A 76 -7.44 -7.97 31.16
CA SER A 76 -6.82 -8.01 32.50
C SER A 76 -5.44 -7.34 32.57
N ALA A 77 -4.78 -7.11 31.43
CA ALA A 77 -3.46 -6.50 31.32
C ALA A 77 -3.40 -5.49 30.16
N PRO A 78 -2.43 -4.56 30.17
CA PRO A 78 -2.20 -3.71 29.02
C PRO A 78 -1.87 -4.54 27.77
N ILE A 79 -2.62 -4.32 26.69
CA ILE A 79 -2.44 -5.04 25.43
C ILE A 79 -2.32 -4.05 24.26
N LEU A 80 -1.49 -4.38 23.30
CA LEU A 80 -1.35 -3.66 22.03
C LEU A 80 -1.77 -4.56 20.88
N VAL A 81 -2.88 -4.23 20.22
CA VAL A 81 -3.32 -4.89 19.00
C VAL A 81 -2.66 -4.19 17.81
N ALA A 82 -1.78 -4.88 17.09
CA ALA A 82 -1.02 -4.36 15.98
C ALA A 82 -1.04 -5.33 14.77
N THR A 83 -2.18 -5.97 14.55
CA THR A 83 -2.40 -6.99 13.52
C THR A 83 -2.54 -6.43 12.11
N GLY A 84 -2.71 -5.11 12.00
CA GLY A 84 -2.78 -4.41 10.73
C GLY A 84 -4.19 -4.30 10.14
N PRO A 85 -4.29 -3.70 8.95
CA PRO A 85 -5.58 -3.31 8.38
C PRO A 85 -6.40 -4.49 7.81
N LEU A 86 -5.78 -5.65 7.61
CA LEU A 86 -6.44 -6.86 7.09
C LEU A 86 -6.88 -7.80 8.21
N THR A 87 -7.03 -7.29 9.43
CA THR A 87 -7.58 -8.06 10.54
C THR A 87 -9.03 -8.40 10.25
N ASP A 88 -9.38 -9.68 10.32
CA ASP A 88 -10.70 -10.22 10.03
C ASP A 88 -11.17 -11.23 11.07
N GLY A 89 -12.33 -11.83 10.85
CA GLY A 89 -12.89 -12.89 11.68
C GLY A 89 -13.16 -12.45 13.13
N ALA A 90 -13.03 -13.40 14.06
CA ALA A 90 -13.38 -13.21 15.47
C ALA A 90 -12.62 -12.05 16.14
N LEU A 91 -11.34 -11.85 15.80
CA LEU A 91 -10.55 -10.75 16.37
C LEU A 91 -11.07 -9.38 15.89
N ALA A 92 -11.49 -9.25 14.63
CA ALA A 92 -12.07 -8.01 14.11
C ALA A 92 -13.42 -7.70 14.80
N ASP A 93 -14.26 -8.73 15.01
CA ASP A 93 -15.52 -8.60 15.73
C ASP A 93 -15.29 -8.17 17.18
N GLU A 94 -14.26 -8.74 17.83
CA GLU A 94 -13.89 -8.39 19.22
C GLU A 94 -13.36 -6.94 19.32
N ILE A 95 -12.56 -6.48 18.36
CA ILE A 95 -12.12 -5.08 18.29
C ILE A 95 -13.34 -4.16 18.13
N GLY A 96 -14.27 -4.48 17.22
CA GLY A 96 -15.51 -3.73 17.03
C GLY A 96 -16.35 -3.66 18.30
N ARG A 97 -16.46 -4.78 19.04
CA ARG A 97 -17.15 -4.83 20.35
C ARG A 97 -16.52 -3.87 21.36
N LEU A 98 -15.20 -3.83 21.43
CA LEU A 98 -14.47 -2.99 22.41
C LEU A 98 -14.47 -1.51 22.05
N THR A 99 -14.39 -1.18 20.76
CA THR A 99 -14.36 0.22 20.30
C THR A 99 -15.74 0.82 20.11
N GLY A 100 -16.76 -0.01 19.97
CA GLY A 100 -18.11 0.42 19.63
C GLY A 100 -18.28 0.86 18.17
N ASP A 101 -17.27 0.64 17.32
CA ASP A 101 -17.29 0.98 15.91
C ASP A 101 -17.66 -0.24 15.05
N GLU A 102 -18.49 -0.02 14.05
CA GLU A 102 -18.68 -0.99 12.97
C GLU A 102 -17.39 -1.11 12.16
N ARG A 103 -17.15 -2.28 11.58
CA ARG A 103 -15.93 -2.74 10.89
C ARG A 103 -15.20 -1.64 10.13
N LEU A 104 -13.89 -1.55 10.35
CA LEU A 104 -12.99 -0.80 9.50
C LEU A 104 -12.97 -1.42 8.10
N HIS A 105 -13.41 -0.66 7.10
CA HIS A 105 -13.33 -1.08 5.70
C HIS A 105 -11.91 -0.83 5.19
N PHE A 106 -11.23 -1.89 4.78
CA PHE A 106 -9.91 -1.82 4.20
C PHE A 106 -9.87 -2.63 2.89
N TYR A 107 -9.11 -2.15 1.90
CA TYR A 107 -8.88 -2.91 0.68
C TYR A 107 -7.55 -3.65 0.76
N ASP A 108 -7.56 -4.94 0.47
CA ASP A 108 -6.35 -5.69 0.18
C ASP A 108 -5.95 -5.47 -1.29
N ALA A 109 -5.22 -4.40 -1.54
CA ALA A 109 -4.74 -4.08 -2.88
C ALA A 109 -3.34 -4.65 -3.09
N VAL A 110 -3.23 -5.73 -3.84
CA VAL A 110 -1.94 -6.24 -4.31
C VAL A 110 -1.47 -5.39 -5.50
N ALA A 111 -0.25 -4.86 -5.42
CA ALA A 111 0.35 -4.17 -6.55
C ALA A 111 0.55 -5.15 -7.71
N PRO A 112 0.13 -4.81 -8.95
CA PRO A 112 0.39 -5.65 -10.12
C PRO A 112 1.89 -5.88 -10.28
N ILE A 113 2.31 -7.12 -10.44
CA ILE A 113 3.71 -7.51 -10.63
C ILE A 113 3.83 -8.24 -11.96
N VAL A 114 4.79 -7.81 -12.78
CA VAL A 114 5.16 -8.48 -14.02
C VAL A 114 6.60 -8.96 -13.95
N THR A 115 6.95 -9.98 -14.70
CA THR A 115 8.34 -10.46 -14.77
C THR A 115 9.20 -9.51 -15.60
N ALA A 116 10.47 -9.37 -15.26
CA ALA A 116 11.39 -8.49 -15.98
C ALA A 116 11.52 -8.90 -17.44
N GLU A 117 11.46 -10.20 -17.73
CA GLU A 117 11.55 -10.77 -19.09
C GLU A 117 10.34 -10.40 -19.96
N SER A 118 9.21 -10.03 -19.36
CA SER A 118 8.00 -9.60 -20.09
C SER A 118 8.08 -8.16 -20.57
N LEU A 119 9.09 -7.39 -20.17
CA LEU A 119 9.25 -5.99 -20.53
C LEU A 119 9.91 -5.84 -21.90
N ASP A 120 9.35 -4.99 -22.75
CA ASP A 120 10.00 -4.55 -23.98
C ASP A 120 10.96 -3.38 -23.67
N TYR A 121 12.23 -3.70 -23.47
CA TYR A 121 13.25 -2.72 -23.13
C TYR A 121 13.52 -1.68 -24.26
N GLY A 122 12.98 -1.88 -25.45
CA GLY A 122 12.97 -0.87 -26.51
C GLY A 122 11.90 0.21 -26.33
N LYS A 123 10.93 -0.02 -25.43
CA LYS A 123 9.81 0.90 -25.18
C LYS A 123 9.78 1.49 -23.78
N VAL A 124 10.53 0.91 -22.83
CA VAL A 124 10.62 1.42 -21.46
C VAL A 124 11.82 2.32 -21.29
N PHE A 125 11.74 3.25 -20.37
CA PHE A 125 12.86 4.11 -20.01
C PHE A 125 13.04 4.17 -18.48
N ALA A 126 14.30 4.36 -18.05
CA ALA A 126 14.64 4.51 -16.64
C ALA A 126 14.54 5.98 -16.24
N ALA A 127 13.73 6.29 -15.23
CA ALA A 127 13.64 7.62 -14.65
C ALA A 127 12.99 7.58 -13.28
N SER A 128 13.31 8.58 -12.44
CA SER A 128 12.59 8.89 -11.21
C SER A 128 11.74 10.14 -11.40
N ARG A 129 10.59 10.20 -10.73
CA ARG A 129 9.69 11.37 -10.83
C ARG A 129 10.39 12.64 -10.37
N TYR A 130 10.24 13.72 -11.15
CA TYR A 130 10.84 15.02 -10.89
C TYR A 130 12.38 15.01 -10.84
N ASP A 131 13.00 14.02 -11.49
CA ASP A 131 14.45 13.84 -11.51
C ASP A 131 15.06 13.81 -10.08
N ARG A 132 14.36 13.13 -9.17
CA ARG A 132 14.75 13.02 -7.75
C ARG A 132 15.43 11.70 -7.48
N GLY A 133 16.69 11.76 -7.09
CA GLY A 133 17.53 10.57 -6.89
C GLY A 133 18.07 10.03 -8.21
N GLU A 134 18.35 8.73 -8.25
CA GLU A 134 18.80 8.05 -9.45
C GLU A 134 17.61 7.53 -10.28
N ALA A 135 17.86 7.10 -11.53
CA ALA A 135 16.84 6.59 -12.44
C ALA A 135 16.47 5.13 -12.09
N ASP A 136 15.93 4.93 -10.88
CA ASP A 136 15.71 3.61 -10.28
C ASP A 136 14.44 2.89 -10.73
N TYR A 137 13.57 3.57 -11.49
CA TYR A 137 12.29 3.00 -11.94
C TYR A 137 12.27 2.84 -13.45
N LEU A 138 11.81 1.67 -13.92
CA LEU A 138 11.46 1.47 -15.32
C LEU A 138 10.04 1.97 -15.54
N ASN A 139 9.91 2.91 -16.47
CA ASN A 139 8.62 3.51 -16.83
C ASN A 139 8.15 2.91 -18.14
N CYS A 140 6.90 2.46 -18.19
CA CYS A 140 6.27 1.85 -19.35
C CYS A 140 5.22 2.85 -19.89
N PRO A 141 5.56 3.70 -20.87
CA PRO A 141 4.63 4.68 -21.42
C PRO A 141 3.55 4.00 -22.26
N PHE A 142 2.36 4.58 -22.25
CA PHE A 142 1.28 4.22 -23.15
C PHE A 142 0.94 5.40 -24.04
N ASN A 143 0.77 5.15 -25.33
CA ASN A 143 0.00 6.06 -26.16
C ASN A 143 -1.51 5.86 -25.93
N LYS A 144 -2.35 6.73 -26.51
CA LYS A 144 -3.79 6.68 -26.31
C LYS A 144 -4.42 5.33 -26.66
N ALA A 145 -4.05 4.76 -27.83
CA ALA A 145 -4.63 3.50 -28.30
C ALA A 145 -4.18 2.30 -27.43
N GLU A 146 -2.92 2.28 -27.00
CA GLU A 146 -2.38 1.27 -26.10
C GLU A 146 -3.07 1.35 -24.73
N TYR A 147 -3.28 2.57 -24.20
CA TYR A 147 -3.97 2.77 -22.95
C TYR A 147 -5.44 2.29 -23.02
N GLU A 148 -6.15 2.63 -24.10
CA GLU A 148 -7.55 2.21 -24.29
C GLU A 148 -7.65 0.68 -24.39
N ALA A 149 -6.73 0.02 -25.07
CA ALA A 149 -6.66 -1.43 -25.17
C ALA A 149 -6.33 -2.07 -23.80
N PHE A 150 -5.36 -1.52 -23.07
CA PHE A 150 -5.01 -1.96 -21.72
C PHE A 150 -6.20 -1.84 -20.76
N HIS A 151 -6.87 -0.69 -20.74
CA HIS A 151 -8.04 -0.47 -19.87
C HIS A 151 -9.16 -1.44 -20.20
N ALA A 152 -9.47 -1.65 -21.49
CA ALA A 152 -10.53 -2.59 -21.93
C ALA A 152 -10.20 -4.04 -21.50
N ALA A 153 -8.95 -4.47 -21.65
CA ALA A 153 -8.50 -5.78 -21.22
C ALA A 153 -8.60 -5.96 -19.70
N LEU A 154 -8.19 -4.95 -18.94
CA LEU A 154 -8.24 -4.96 -17.47
C LEU A 154 -9.69 -4.96 -16.95
N ALA A 155 -10.57 -4.18 -17.56
CA ALA A 155 -11.99 -4.13 -17.17
C ALA A 155 -12.73 -5.44 -17.48
N ALA A 156 -12.26 -6.21 -18.47
CA ALA A 156 -12.84 -7.51 -18.87
C ALA A 156 -12.13 -8.71 -18.21
N ALA A 157 -11.03 -8.48 -17.46
CA ALA A 157 -10.26 -9.56 -16.86
C ALA A 157 -11.03 -10.28 -15.75
N GLU A 158 -10.71 -11.55 -15.56
CA GLU A 158 -11.18 -12.32 -14.42
C GLU A 158 -10.64 -11.70 -13.12
N ARG A 159 -11.52 -11.54 -12.14
CA ARG A 159 -11.18 -10.94 -10.84
C ARG A 159 -10.89 -12.02 -9.82
N ALA A 160 -9.99 -11.73 -8.89
CA ALA A 160 -9.85 -12.54 -7.68
C ALA A 160 -11.17 -12.53 -6.89
N PRO A 161 -11.50 -13.61 -6.16
CA PRO A 161 -12.63 -13.61 -5.25
C PRO A 161 -12.53 -12.45 -4.25
N LEU A 162 -13.61 -11.71 -4.09
CA LEU A 162 -13.68 -10.65 -3.09
C LEU A 162 -13.88 -11.27 -1.71
N HIS A 163 -13.23 -10.72 -0.71
CA HIS A 163 -13.49 -11.02 0.69
C HIS A 163 -14.72 -10.24 1.19
N ASP A 164 -15.37 -10.71 2.24
CA ASP A 164 -16.57 -10.08 2.79
C ASP A 164 -16.36 -8.60 3.17
N PHE A 165 -15.14 -8.22 3.57
CA PHE A 165 -14.79 -6.84 3.88
C PHE A 165 -14.63 -5.95 2.62
N ASP A 166 -14.35 -6.53 1.45
CA ASP A 166 -14.22 -5.79 0.17
C ASP A 166 -15.60 -5.39 -0.38
N THR A 167 -16.64 -6.19 -0.13
CA THR A 167 -17.97 -5.95 -0.66
C THR A 167 -18.64 -4.71 -0.08
N GLY A 168 -18.37 -4.38 1.18
CA GLY A 168 -18.82 -3.13 1.82
C GLY A 168 -18.25 -1.88 1.17
N ALA A 169 -17.03 -1.98 0.67
CA ALA A 169 -16.32 -0.89 0.03
C ALA A 169 -16.78 -0.62 -1.42
N GLU A 170 -17.24 -1.63 -2.16
CA GLU A 170 -17.85 -1.43 -3.49
C GLU A 170 -19.15 -0.60 -3.41
N GLN A 171 -19.92 -0.73 -2.33
CA GLN A 171 -21.15 0.03 -2.13
C GLN A 171 -20.90 1.51 -1.79
N SER A 172 -19.80 1.81 -1.11
CA SER A 172 -19.43 3.19 -0.77
C SER A 172 -18.78 3.96 -1.93
N THR A 173 -18.48 3.28 -3.04
CA THR A 173 -17.76 3.83 -4.20
C THR A 173 -18.67 4.27 -5.35
N LYS A 174 -20.00 4.19 -5.23
CA LYS A 174 -20.90 4.76 -6.24
C LYS A 174 -20.80 6.27 -6.22
N PRO A 175 -20.45 6.94 -7.35
CA PRO A 175 -20.48 8.39 -7.40
C PRO A 175 -21.91 8.82 -7.10
N ASP A 176 -22.10 9.69 -6.12
CA ASP A 176 -23.35 10.41 -5.94
C ASP A 176 -23.53 11.35 -7.14
N PRO A 177 -24.50 11.14 -8.04
CA PRO A 177 -24.70 11.97 -9.20
C PRO A 177 -25.09 13.42 -8.84
N ASP A 178 -25.43 13.69 -7.57
CA ASP A 178 -25.87 15.01 -7.08
C ASP A 178 -24.87 15.70 -6.15
N ALA A 179 -23.63 15.20 -6.04
CA ALA A 179 -22.59 15.77 -5.17
C ALA A 179 -22.05 17.13 -5.67
N HIS A 180 -22.93 18.10 -5.81
CA HIS A 180 -22.56 19.50 -5.90
C HIS A 180 -22.35 20.08 -4.49
N GLY A 181 -21.12 19.92 -3.96
CA GLY A 181 -20.60 20.77 -2.90
C GLY A 181 -21.02 20.49 -1.45
N LYS A 182 -21.60 19.36 -1.11
CA LYS A 182 -21.77 18.91 0.27
C LYS A 182 -20.78 17.78 0.56
N LYS A 183 -19.88 17.99 1.56
CA LYS A 183 -19.16 16.91 2.21
C LYS A 183 -20.21 15.94 2.75
N ALA A 184 -20.44 14.83 2.07
CA ALA A 184 -21.08 13.68 2.68
C ALA A 184 -20.13 13.17 3.76
N ASP A 185 -20.66 12.77 4.92
CA ASP A 185 -19.94 11.98 5.93
C ASP A 185 -19.69 10.55 5.39
N THR A 186 -19.04 10.48 4.24
CA THR A 186 -18.59 9.23 3.65
C THR A 186 -17.26 8.90 4.30
N VAL A 187 -17.18 7.74 4.90
CA VAL A 187 -15.93 7.11 5.35
C VAL A 187 -14.92 7.30 4.24
N THR A 188 -13.92 8.15 4.49
CA THR A 188 -12.89 8.46 3.50
C THR A 188 -11.98 7.25 3.41
N VAL A 189 -12.30 6.32 2.53
CA VAL A 189 -11.40 5.22 2.19
C VAL A 189 -10.17 5.84 1.54
N TYR A 190 -8.98 5.39 1.92
CA TYR A 190 -7.74 5.84 1.30
C TYR A 190 -7.73 5.47 -0.19
N GLU A 191 -8.14 6.39 -1.06
CA GLU A 191 -8.23 6.19 -2.52
C GLU A 191 -6.90 5.70 -3.14
N GLY A 192 -5.77 6.01 -2.51
CA GLY A 192 -4.45 5.57 -2.97
C GLY A 192 -4.15 4.08 -2.79
N CYS A 193 -5.00 3.32 -2.09
CA CYS A 193 -4.83 1.88 -1.86
C CYS A 193 -5.94 1.04 -2.53
N MET A 194 -6.67 1.62 -3.46
CA MET A 194 -7.76 0.92 -4.16
C MET A 194 -7.20 -0.11 -5.15
N PRO A 195 -7.77 -1.33 -5.21
CA PRO A 195 -7.43 -2.32 -6.21
C PRO A 195 -7.55 -1.78 -7.63
N ILE A 196 -6.63 -2.19 -8.52
CA ILE A 196 -6.60 -1.68 -9.90
C ILE A 196 -7.86 -2.04 -10.69
N GLU A 197 -8.46 -3.20 -10.43
CA GLU A 197 -9.71 -3.65 -11.02
C GLU A 197 -10.91 -2.78 -10.62
N ILE A 198 -10.93 -2.29 -9.37
CA ILE A 198 -11.96 -1.36 -8.89
C ILE A 198 -11.81 -0.01 -9.58
N MET A 199 -10.56 0.47 -9.72
CA MET A 199 -10.28 1.71 -10.44
C MET A 199 -10.67 1.60 -11.92
N ALA A 200 -10.37 0.47 -12.57
CA ALA A 200 -10.74 0.22 -13.95
C ALA A 200 -12.26 0.21 -14.14
N ALA A 201 -13.01 -0.41 -13.21
CA ALA A 201 -14.47 -0.44 -13.24
C ALA A 201 -15.12 0.96 -13.11
N ARG A 202 -14.44 1.92 -12.48
CA ARG A 202 -14.88 3.33 -12.39
C ARG A 202 -14.72 4.10 -13.70
N GLY A 203 -13.96 3.58 -14.65
CA GLY A 203 -13.76 4.14 -15.98
C GLY A 203 -12.32 4.53 -16.28
N ALA A 204 -12.03 4.71 -17.56
CA ALA A 204 -10.69 4.97 -18.08
C ALA A 204 -10.04 6.23 -17.48
N ASP A 205 -10.82 7.27 -17.24
CA ASP A 205 -10.30 8.53 -16.70
C ASP A 205 -9.82 8.41 -15.24
N THR A 206 -10.43 7.52 -14.45
CA THR A 206 -10.02 7.29 -13.06
C THR A 206 -8.57 6.84 -12.96
N MET A 207 -8.15 5.92 -13.82
CA MET A 207 -6.77 5.43 -13.85
C MET A 207 -5.81 6.45 -14.48
N ARG A 208 -6.21 7.03 -15.61
CA ARG A 208 -5.38 7.97 -16.40
C ARG A 208 -5.04 9.25 -15.62
N PHE A 209 -5.98 9.79 -14.88
CA PHE A 209 -5.77 10.99 -14.04
C PHE A 209 -5.41 10.66 -12.59
N GLY A 210 -5.41 9.40 -12.22
CA GLY A 210 -5.03 8.86 -10.92
C GLY A 210 -3.63 8.21 -10.93
N PRO A 211 -3.54 6.92 -10.63
CA PRO A 211 -2.26 6.23 -10.40
C PRO A 211 -1.37 6.13 -11.63
N LEU A 212 -1.94 6.11 -12.84
CA LEU A 212 -1.17 6.02 -14.09
C LEU A 212 -0.82 7.39 -14.70
N ARG A 213 -1.11 8.48 -13.99
CA ARG A 213 -0.74 9.82 -14.45
C ARG A 213 0.79 9.98 -14.46
N PRO A 214 1.39 10.43 -15.58
CA PRO A 214 2.85 10.59 -15.71
C PRO A 214 3.35 11.88 -15.03
N VAL A 215 3.08 12.03 -13.73
CA VAL A 215 3.44 13.24 -12.98
C VAL A 215 4.94 13.30 -12.74
N GLY A 216 5.59 14.36 -13.22
CA GLY A 216 7.02 14.57 -13.04
C GLY A 216 7.91 13.61 -13.83
N LEU A 217 7.35 12.97 -14.86
CA LEU A 217 8.08 12.17 -15.85
C LEU A 217 8.00 12.87 -17.20
N VAL A 218 9.09 12.85 -17.93
CA VAL A 218 9.20 13.30 -19.31
C VAL A 218 9.67 12.10 -20.10
N ASP A 219 8.97 11.79 -21.19
CA ASP A 219 9.40 10.77 -22.13
C ASP A 219 10.64 11.31 -22.89
N PRO A 220 11.75 10.57 -22.91
CA PRO A 220 12.99 11.01 -23.55
C PRO A 220 12.85 11.27 -25.05
#